data_ff8bd62e0335788bb0e0429426e168c9
#
_entry.id   ff8bd62e0335788bb0e0429426e168c9
#
_cell.length_a   1.000
_cell.length_b   1.000
_cell.length_c   1.000
_cell.angle_alpha   90.00
_cell.angle_beta   90.00
_cell.angle_gamma   90.00
#
_symmetry.space_group_name_H-M   'P 1'
#
loop_
_entity.id
_entity.type
_entity.pdbx_description
1 polymer ?
#
loop_
_entity_poly.entity_id
_entity_poly.type
_entity_poly.pdbx_seq_one_letter_code
_entity_poly.pdbx_strand_id
1 'polypeptide(L)' 'HKTTVGSLLKRHVHGDWGDLDDEDVQTNNDALKLGNRILSSYRFPLGEKVWVITESDRSATTLLLPEEY' A
#
# COMPACT_ATOMS: atom_id res chain seq x y z
N HIS A 1 -15.77 0.76 -14.72
CA HIS A 1 -14.69 0.97 -13.76
C HIS A 1 -14.37 -0.30 -12.99
N LYS A 2 -13.12 -0.66 -12.96
CA LYS A 2 -12.71 -1.89 -12.30
C LYS A 2 -11.44 -1.67 -11.49
N THR A 3 -11.54 -1.93 -10.19
CA THR A 3 -10.39 -1.93 -9.31
C THR A 3 -10.02 -3.39 -9.07
N THR A 4 -8.82 -3.77 -9.46
CA THR A 4 -8.34 -5.14 -9.31
C THR A 4 -7.12 -5.17 -8.42
N VAL A 5 -6.78 -6.35 -7.91
CA VAL A 5 -5.56 -6.55 -7.12
C VAL A 5 -4.34 -6.13 -7.94
N GLY A 6 -4.29 -6.50 -9.22
CA GLY A 6 -3.17 -6.11 -10.08
C GLY A 6 -3.05 -4.60 -10.24
N SER A 7 -4.19 -3.91 -10.33
CA SER A 7 -4.21 -2.45 -10.40
C SER A 7 -3.65 -1.82 -9.12
N LEU A 8 -4.03 -2.35 -7.96
CA LEU A 8 -3.53 -1.85 -6.69
C LEU A 8 -2.03 -2.10 -6.52
N LEU A 9 -1.56 -3.27 -6.91
CA LEU A 9 -0.14 -3.58 -6.85
C LEU A 9 0.67 -2.67 -7.76
N LYS A 10 0.14 -2.35 -8.93
CA LYS A 10 0.79 -1.44 -9.87
C LYS A 10 0.93 -0.04 -9.26
N ARG A 11 -0.12 0.45 -8.61
CA ARG A 11 -0.08 1.74 -7.93
C ARG A 11 0.96 1.72 -6.80
N HIS A 12 0.97 0.64 -6.03
CA HIS A 12 1.89 0.48 -4.91
C HIS A 12 3.35 0.57 -5.35
N VAL A 13 3.73 -0.14 -6.42
CA VAL A 13 5.13 -0.14 -6.89
C VAL A 13 5.53 1.17 -7.54
N HIS A 14 4.57 1.99 -7.95
CA HIS A 14 4.84 3.30 -8.53
C HIS A 14 4.80 4.43 -7.49
N GLY A 15 4.66 4.10 -6.22
CA GLY A 15 4.66 5.10 -5.17
C GLY A 15 3.32 5.79 -4.93
N ASP A 16 2.25 5.26 -5.50
CA ASP A 16 0.90 5.76 -5.27
C ASP A 16 0.32 5.07 -4.04
N TRP A 17 0.49 5.70 -2.88
CA TRP A 17 0.14 5.09 -1.58
C TRP A 17 -1.36 5.09 -1.30
N GLY A 18 -2.16 5.65 -2.20
CA GLY A 18 -3.61 5.62 -2.07
C GLY A 18 -4.12 6.60 -1.02
N ASP A 19 -4.82 6.08 -0.03
CA ASP A 19 -5.63 6.84 0.92
C ASP A 19 -4.91 7.17 2.22
N LEU A 20 -3.58 7.26 2.20
CA LEU A 20 -2.79 7.63 3.37
C LEU A 20 -2.78 9.14 3.58
N ASP A 21 -2.65 9.56 4.85
CA ASP A 21 -2.46 10.98 5.14
C ASP A 21 -1.02 11.40 4.84
N ASP A 22 -0.74 12.70 4.93
CA ASP A 22 0.55 13.25 4.55
C ASP A 22 1.70 12.68 5.40
N GLU A 23 1.46 12.43 6.66
CA GLU A 23 2.46 11.89 7.57
C GLU A 23 2.85 10.47 7.16
N ASP A 24 1.87 9.64 6.84
CA ASP A 24 2.13 8.27 6.40
C ASP A 24 2.76 8.22 5.02
N VAL A 25 2.38 9.16 4.13
CA VAL A 25 3.02 9.30 2.82
C VAL A 25 4.51 9.59 3.00
N GLN A 26 4.85 10.50 3.90
CA GLN A 26 6.24 10.83 4.16
C GLN A 26 7.00 9.63 4.72
N THR A 27 6.37 8.89 5.62
CA THR A 27 6.98 7.67 6.18
C THR A 27 7.30 6.66 5.08
N ASN A 28 6.38 6.46 4.13
CA ASN A 28 6.61 5.55 3.01
C ASN A 28 7.73 6.05 2.10
N ASN A 29 7.77 7.34 1.83
CA ASN A 29 8.83 7.91 1.00
C ASN A 29 10.20 7.75 1.65
N ASP A 30 10.27 7.90 2.95
CA ASP A 30 11.50 7.65 3.70
C ASP A 30 11.86 6.18 3.69
N ALA A 31 10.85 5.30 3.77
CA ALA A 31 11.06 3.86 3.74
C ALA A 31 11.67 3.39 2.41
N LEU A 32 11.33 4.03 1.30
CA LEU A 32 11.95 3.73 0.01
C LEU A 32 13.45 4.00 0.03
N LYS A 33 13.87 5.05 0.73
CA LYS A 33 15.29 5.43 0.82
C LYS A 33 16.03 4.58 1.84
N LEU A 34 15.36 4.24 2.95
CA LEU A 34 16.00 3.56 4.07
C LEU A 34 15.86 2.03 4.02
N GLY A 35 15.04 1.51 3.10
CA GLY A 35 14.83 0.07 2.99
C GLY A 35 13.92 -0.50 4.05
N ASN A 36 12.97 0.29 4.54
CA ASN A 36 11.99 -0.14 5.53
C ASN A 36 10.72 -0.68 4.86
N ARG A 37 9.82 -1.23 5.69
CA ARG A 37 8.53 -1.74 5.22
C ARG A 37 7.69 -0.60 4.65
N ILE A 38 6.97 -0.89 3.56
CA ILE A 38 6.11 0.06 2.87
C ILE A 38 4.66 -0.37 3.02
N LEU A 39 3.78 0.58 3.34
CA LEU A 39 2.35 0.33 3.50
C LEU A 39 1.55 1.29 2.63
N SER A 40 0.67 0.73 1.79
CA SER A 40 -0.32 1.50 1.04
C SER A 40 -1.72 1.16 1.53
N SER A 41 -2.64 2.11 1.44
CA SER A 41 -4.04 1.90 1.81
C SER A 41 -4.91 2.34 0.64
N TYR A 42 -5.74 1.45 0.13
CA TYR A 42 -6.63 1.74 -1.00
C TYR A 42 -8.07 1.48 -0.61
N ARG A 43 -8.98 2.09 -1.35
CA ARG A 43 -10.40 1.91 -1.12
C ARG A 43 -11.06 1.42 -2.40
N PHE A 44 -11.82 0.34 -2.28
CA PHE A 44 -12.62 -0.17 -3.38
C PHE A 44 -13.86 0.71 -3.59
N PRO A 45 -14.47 0.66 -4.79
CA PRO A 45 -15.68 1.46 -5.08
C PRO A 45 -16.81 1.26 -4.08
N LEU A 46 -16.91 0.11 -3.43
CA LEU A 46 -17.93 -0.15 -2.43
C LEU A 46 -17.56 0.34 -1.03
N GLY A 47 -16.42 1.00 -0.89
CA GLY A 47 -16.02 1.57 0.39
C GLY A 47 -15.13 0.69 1.25
N GLU A 48 -14.88 -0.53 0.83
CA GLU A 48 -14.00 -1.42 1.56
C GLU A 48 -12.54 -0.98 1.40
N LYS A 49 -11.78 -1.08 2.48
CA LYS A 49 -10.36 -0.75 2.45
C LYS A 49 -9.53 -2.01 2.32
N VAL A 50 -8.39 -1.88 1.64
CA VAL A 50 -7.41 -2.95 1.57
C VAL A 50 -6.03 -2.35 1.76
N TRP A 51 -5.17 -3.03 2.53
CA TRP A 51 -3.80 -2.61 2.76
C TRP A 51 -2.85 -3.47 1.95
N VAL A 52 -1.84 -2.83 1.37
CA VAL A 52 -0.76 -3.53 0.64
C VAL A 52 0.53 -3.24 1.38
N ILE A 53 1.16 -4.29 1.90
CA ILE A 53 2.38 -4.17 2.71
C ILE A 53 3.52 -4.87 2.00
N THR A 54 4.64 -4.17 1.79
CA THR A 54 5.86 -4.77 1.25
C THR A 54 6.89 -4.85 2.37
N GLU A 55 7.46 -6.03 2.59
CA GLU A 55 8.46 -6.22 3.64
C GLU A 55 9.73 -5.43 3.34
N SER A 56 10.50 -5.16 4.39
CA SER A 56 11.69 -4.31 4.29
C SER A 56 12.74 -4.84 3.33
N ASP A 57 12.86 -6.16 3.22
CA ASP A 57 13.81 -6.78 2.29
C ASP A 57 13.24 -6.98 0.87
N ARG A 58 12.02 -6.52 0.64
CA ARG A 58 11.31 -6.63 -0.64
C ARG A 58 11.01 -8.08 -1.05
N SER A 59 11.07 -9.02 -0.11
CA SER A 59 10.87 -10.45 -0.41
C SER A 59 9.41 -10.80 -0.63
N ALA A 60 8.48 -10.02 -0.05
CA ALA A 60 7.06 -10.34 -0.12
C ALA A 60 6.21 -9.09 -0.08
N THR A 61 5.11 -9.12 -0.82
CA THR A 61 4.08 -8.09 -0.77
C THR A 61 2.77 -8.77 -0.42
N THR A 62 2.10 -8.30 0.61
CA THR A 62 0.89 -8.92 1.15
C THR A 62 -0.28 -7.96 1.04
N LEU A 63 -1.44 -8.47 0.60
CA LEU A 63 -2.69 -7.74 0.63
C LEU A 63 -3.54 -8.28 1.76
N LEU A 64 -4.12 -7.39 2.56
CA LEU A 64 -5.02 -7.81 3.64
C LEU A 64 -6.02 -6.71 3.95
N LEU A 65 -7.10 -7.11 4.60
CA LEU A 65 -8.08 -6.17 5.11
C LEU A 65 -7.57 -5.63 6.46
N PRO A 66 -7.86 -4.36 6.81
CA PRO A 66 -7.43 -3.82 8.09
C PRO A 66 -7.82 -4.67 9.29
N GLU A 67 -8.99 -5.30 9.23
CA GLU A 67 -9.49 -6.16 10.30
C GLU A 67 -8.72 -7.46 10.44
N GLU A 68 -7.93 -7.82 9.45
CA GLU A 68 -7.08 -9.02 9.48
C GLU A 68 -5.69 -8.73 10.04
N TYR A 69 -5.39 -7.45 10.14
CA TYR A 69 -4.08 -7.02 10.62
C TYR A 69 -4.04 -7.06 12.15
#